data_1a0e5bc591093b5f33e978b4aab86b5c
#
_entry.id   1a0e5bc591093b5f33e978b4aab86b5c
#
_cell.length_a   1.000
_cell.length_b   1.000
_cell.length_c   1.000
_cell.angle_alpha   90.00
_cell.angle_beta   90.00
_cell.angle_gamma   90.00
#
_symmetry.space_group_name_H-M   'P 1'
#
loop_
_entity.id
_entity.type
_entity.pdbx_description
1 polymer ?
#
loop_
_entity_poly.entity_id
_entity_poly.type
_entity_poly.pdbx_seq_one_letter_code
_entity_poly.pdbx_strand_id
1 'polypeptide(L)'
;MTTTATFSFTHRPLVPFAHDYVHGDSEPWHQHNCAQLLHSLTGVVRVDTASGSWVVPPGRGVWLPAGTQHSLRITGNVAARTLFIDPLARADLPATCQIVQITPLLRELILVSLALPESYSPGSRDERVYELILDEIRMMPVLPFHLPEPESEALRHLCLHIRQNAGESWSSAQAASMVGMSERTLNRHFQQQTGLSYGEWVRRARLLEALVRLAQGQPVLRVALDLG
;
A
#
# COMPACT_ATOMS: atom_id res chain seq x y z
N MET A 1 7.23 -3.97 -20.51
CA MET A 1 7.75 -2.58 -20.47
C MET A 1 6.98 -1.85 -19.38
N THR A 2 7.65 -1.21 -18.44
CA THR A 2 6.99 -0.45 -17.37
C THR A 2 6.52 0.88 -17.95
N THR A 3 5.23 1.18 -17.82
CA THR A 3 4.67 2.47 -18.27
C THR A 3 5.01 3.53 -17.25
N THR A 4 5.52 4.70 -17.68
CA THR A 4 5.77 5.85 -16.83
C THR A 4 4.72 6.92 -17.13
N ALA A 5 3.86 7.23 -16.16
CA ALA A 5 2.98 8.39 -16.24
C ALA A 5 3.71 9.63 -15.71
N THR A 6 3.69 10.71 -16.48
CA THR A 6 4.36 11.97 -16.16
C THR A 6 3.33 13.03 -15.81
N PHE A 7 3.50 13.64 -14.63
CA PHE A 7 2.67 14.75 -14.15
C PHE A 7 3.47 16.06 -14.21
N SER A 8 2.77 17.16 -14.46
CA SER A 8 3.33 18.52 -14.43
C SER A 8 2.77 19.28 -13.21
N PHE A 9 3.68 19.98 -12.51
CA PHE A 9 3.36 20.70 -11.27
C PHE A 9 3.63 22.22 -11.41
N THR A 10 3.48 22.76 -12.60
CA THR A 10 3.84 24.17 -12.92
C THR A 10 3.08 25.18 -12.07
N HIS A 11 1.84 24.88 -11.64
CA HIS A 11 0.96 25.82 -10.97
C HIS A 11 0.41 25.35 -9.63
N ARG A 12 0.70 24.13 -9.21
CA ARG A 12 0.22 23.54 -7.95
C ARG A 12 1.17 22.43 -7.47
N PRO A 13 1.33 22.25 -6.15
CA PRO A 13 2.28 21.26 -5.60
C PRO A 13 1.75 19.82 -5.69
N LEU A 14 0.46 19.65 -5.99
CA LEU A 14 -0.15 18.32 -6.14
C LEU A 14 -1.30 18.33 -7.14
N VAL A 15 -1.56 17.16 -7.74
CA VAL A 15 -2.66 16.90 -8.68
C VAL A 15 -3.60 15.89 -8.06
N PRO A 16 -4.84 16.25 -7.71
CA PRO A 16 -5.83 15.32 -7.21
C PRO A 16 -6.46 14.53 -8.38
N PHE A 17 -6.78 13.25 -8.11
CA PHE A 17 -7.38 12.36 -9.08
C PHE A 17 -8.40 11.43 -8.41
N ALA A 18 -9.56 11.27 -9.01
CA ALA A 18 -10.60 10.35 -8.56
C ALA A 18 -10.79 9.25 -9.59
N HIS A 19 -10.78 8.00 -9.13
CA HIS A 19 -11.08 6.84 -9.96
C HIS A 19 -11.85 5.81 -9.17
N ASP A 20 -12.87 5.23 -9.79
CA ASP A 20 -13.67 4.18 -9.20
C ASP A 20 -13.42 2.87 -9.97
N TYR A 21 -12.87 1.88 -9.25
CA TYR A 21 -12.55 0.57 -9.78
C TYR A 21 -13.66 -0.43 -9.43
N VAL A 22 -13.84 -1.43 -10.30
CA VAL A 22 -14.70 -2.59 -10.02
C VAL A 22 -13.88 -3.77 -9.51
N HIS A 23 -14.56 -4.72 -8.87
CA HIS A 23 -13.91 -5.93 -8.36
C HIS A 23 -13.17 -6.69 -9.48
N GLY A 24 -11.90 -7.03 -9.24
CA GLY A 24 -11.05 -7.74 -10.19
C GLY A 24 -10.22 -6.85 -11.11
N ASP A 25 -10.46 -5.54 -11.12
CA ASP A 25 -9.59 -4.61 -11.84
C ASP A 25 -8.15 -4.71 -11.35
N SER A 26 -7.22 -4.37 -12.22
CA SER A 26 -5.80 -4.33 -11.90
C SER A 26 -5.09 -3.29 -12.74
N GLU A 27 -4.07 -2.67 -12.17
CA GLU A 27 -3.11 -1.87 -12.92
C GLU A 27 -1.78 -2.62 -13.01
N PRO A 28 -1.23 -2.79 -14.22
CA PRO A 28 0.05 -3.45 -14.42
C PRO A 28 1.19 -2.64 -13.79
N TRP A 29 2.39 -3.24 -13.74
CA TRP A 29 3.59 -2.56 -13.23
C TRP A 29 3.84 -1.25 -13.96
N HIS A 30 3.87 -0.15 -13.19
CA HIS A 30 4.11 1.21 -13.66
C HIS A 30 4.80 2.04 -12.58
N GLN A 31 5.18 3.26 -12.91
CA GLN A 31 5.76 4.24 -11.98
C GLN A 31 5.37 5.65 -12.39
N HIS A 32 5.52 6.59 -11.46
CA HIS A 32 5.29 8.01 -11.68
C HIS A 32 6.56 8.82 -11.38
N ASN A 33 6.73 9.98 -12.04
CA ASN A 33 7.79 10.94 -11.73
C ASN A 33 7.52 11.73 -10.43
N CYS A 34 6.42 11.46 -9.75
CA CYS A 34 5.95 12.14 -8.55
C CYS A 34 5.64 11.14 -7.43
N ALA A 35 5.49 11.64 -6.22
CA ALA A 35 4.97 10.83 -5.12
C ALA A 35 3.46 10.65 -5.27
N GLN A 36 2.93 9.56 -4.70
CA GLN A 36 1.52 9.22 -4.77
C GLN A 36 0.98 8.88 -3.37
N LEU A 37 -0.12 9.55 -2.99
CA LEU A 37 -0.95 9.13 -1.87
C LEU A 37 -2.26 8.59 -2.45
N LEU A 38 -2.42 7.26 -2.43
CA LEU A 38 -3.66 6.60 -2.84
C LEU A 38 -4.51 6.31 -1.61
N HIS A 39 -5.68 6.93 -1.51
CA HIS A 39 -6.66 6.71 -0.46
C HIS A 39 -7.83 5.87 -0.97
N SER A 40 -8.17 4.79 -0.27
CA SER A 40 -9.35 3.97 -0.54
C SER A 40 -10.50 4.38 0.39
N LEU A 41 -11.61 4.85 -0.19
CA LEU A 41 -12.84 5.12 0.56
C LEU A 41 -13.62 3.83 0.82
N THR A 42 -13.66 2.93 -0.16
CA THR A 42 -14.36 1.64 -0.13
C THR A 42 -13.50 0.57 -0.78
N GLY A 43 -13.76 -0.71 -0.47
CA GLY A 43 -13.02 -1.83 -1.02
C GLY A 43 -11.56 -1.88 -0.55
N VAL A 44 -10.78 -2.78 -1.12
CA VAL A 44 -9.37 -2.98 -0.76
C VAL A 44 -8.49 -2.88 -2.00
N VAL A 45 -7.42 -2.12 -1.89
CA VAL A 45 -6.35 -2.08 -2.90
C VAL A 45 -5.15 -2.86 -2.36
N ARG A 46 -4.66 -3.82 -3.11
CA ARG A 46 -3.35 -4.42 -2.88
C ARG A 46 -2.35 -3.75 -3.81
N VAL A 47 -1.27 -3.26 -3.23
CA VAL A 47 -0.16 -2.63 -3.95
C VAL A 47 1.06 -3.54 -3.82
N ASP A 48 1.61 -3.99 -4.93
CA ASP A 48 2.85 -4.77 -4.93
C ASP A 48 3.99 -3.87 -5.46
N THR A 49 5.15 -3.93 -4.81
CA THR A 49 6.40 -3.26 -5.21
C THR A 49 7.57 -4.24 -5.10
N ALA A 50 8.77 -3.85 -5.52
CA ALA A 50 9.96 -4.68 -5.37
C ALA A 50 10.29 -5.01 -3.90
N SER A 51 9.93 -4.13 -2.95
CA SER A 51 10.22 -4.30 -1.51
C SER A 51 9.13 -5.03 -0.73
N GLY A 52 7.99 -5.34 -1.35
CA GLY A 52 6.93 -6.09 -0.69
C GLY A 52 5.53 -5.78 -1.19
N SER A 53 4.55 -6.22 -0.41
CA SER A 53 3.13 -6.06 -0.68
C SER A 53 2.46 -5.28 0.43
N TRP A 54 1.62 -4.32 0.05
CA TRP A 54 0.82 -3.49 0.96
C TRP A 54 -0.66 -3.74 0.73
N VAL A 55 -1.42 -3.80 1.81
CA VAL A 55 -2.89 -3.92 1.76
C VAL A 55 -3.48 -2.61 2.28
N VAL A 56 -4.27 -1.96 1.46
CA VAL A 56 -4.94 -0.68 1.76
C VAL A 56 -6.43 -0.96 1.98
N PRO A 57 -6.88 -1.15 3.22
CA PRO A 57 -8.29 -1.31 3.50
C PRO A 57 -9.05 0.02 3.44
N PRO A 58 -10.40 0.01 3.49
CA PRO A 58 -11.20 1.22 3.49
C PRO A 58 -10.78 2.20 4.58
N GLY A 59 -10.76 3.48 4.25
CA GLY A 59 -10.37 4.55 5.16
C GLY A 59 -8.86 4.68 5.39
N ARG A 60 -8.04 3.94 4.66
CA ARG A 60 -6.57 4.00 4.75
C ARG A 60 -5.98 4.47 3.43
N GLY A 61 -4.69 4.81 3.46
CA GLY A 61 -3.95 5.18 2.27
C GLY A 61 -2.61 4.46 2.18
N VAL A 62 -2.06 4.42 0.98
CA VAL A 62 -0.67 4.05 0.74
C VAL A 62 0.08 5.26 0.21
N TRP A 63 1.22 5.52 0.81
CA TRP A 63 2.20 6.48 0.32
C TRP A 63 3.26 5.77 -0.52
N LEU A 64 3.47 6.25 -1.73
CA LEU A 64 4.48 5.76 -2.68
C LEU A 64 5.37 6.93 -3.06
N PRO A 65 6.66 6.93 -2.71
CA PRO A 65 7.62 7.94 -3.17
C PRO A 65 7.76 7.98 -4.70
N ALA A 66 8.22 9.09 -5.25
CA ALA A 66 8.47 9.25 -6.67
C ALA A 66 9.38 8.13 -7.21
N GLY A 67 9.12 7.64 -8.41
CA GLY A 67 9.88 6.58 -9.08
C GLY A 67 9.65 5.17 -8.52
N THR A 68 8.77 4.99 -7.54
CA THR A 68 8.44 3.66 -7.03
C THR A 68 7.67 2.86 -8.09
N GLN A 69 8.27 1.77 -8.56
CA GLN A 69 7.58 0.79 -9.42
C GLN A 69 6.56 0.02 -8.60
N HIS A 70 5.31 -0.03 -9.07
CA HIS A 70 4.23 -0.70 -8.39
C HIS A 70 3.16 -1.21 -9.35
N SER A 71 2.33 -2.13 -8.86
CA SER A 71 1.12 -2.62 -9.52
C SER A 71 -0.04 -2.62 -8.52
N LEU A 72 -1.27 -2.53 -9.03
CA LEU A 72 -2.48 -2.54 -8.20
C LEU A 72 -3.33 -3.76 -8.51
N ARG A 73 -3.95 -4.33 -7.47
CA ARG A 73 -5.01 -5.33 -7.58
C ARG A 73 -6.17 -4.93 -6.68
N ILE A 74 -7.37 -4.98 -7.25
CA ILE A 74 -8.58 -4.45 -6.66
C ILE A 74 -9.47 -5.57 -6.12
N THR A 75 -9.92 -5.42 -4.89
CA THR A 75 -10.84 -6.35 -4.23
C THR A 75 -12.06 -5.60 -3.71
N GLY A 76 -13.24 -5.98 -4.19
CA GLY A 76 -14.48 -5.21 -4.02
C GLY A 76 -14.50 -3.98 -4.93
N ASN A 77 -15.55 -3.18 -4.85
CA ASN A 77 -15.63 -1.90 -5.56
C ASN A 77 -14.85 -0.84 -4.78
N VAL A 78 -13.83 -0.27 -5.39
CA VAL A 78 -12.93 0.70 -4.74
C VAL A 78 -13.20 2.10 -5.27
N ALA A 79 -13.60 3.00 -4.39
CA ALA A 79 -13.61 4.44 -4.66
C ALA A 79 -12.23 5.00 -4.25
N ALA A 80 -11.32 5.12 -5.21
CA ALA A 80 -9.98 5.65 -4.98
C ALA A 80 -9.94 7.16 -5.14
N ARG A 81 -9.25 7.82 -4.22
CA ARG A 81 -8.95 9.26 -4.26
C ARG A 81 -7.45 9.42 -4.09
N THR A 82 -6.82 9.84 -5.14
CA THR A 82 -5.35 9.87 -5.24
C THR A 82 -4.86 11.31 -5.29
N LEU A 83 -3.76 11.57 -4.60
CA LEU A 83 -2.96 12.78 -4.79
C LEU A 83 -1.62 12.38 -5.42
N PHE A 84 -1.31 12.98 -6.55
CA PHE A 84 0.03 12.97 -7.13
C PHE A 84 0.75 14.24 -6.69
N ILE A 85 1.89 14.10 -6.01
CA ILE A 85 2.57 15.17 -5.31
C ILE A 85 3.95 15.41 -5.93
N ASP A 86 4.25 16.68 -6.21
CA ASP A 86 5.58 17.09 -6.64
C ASP A 86 6.61 16.66 -5.58
N PRO A 87 7.64 15.87 -5.93
CA PRO A 87 8.67 15.48 -4.97
C PRO A 87 9.47 16.69 -4.44
N LEU A 88 9.39 17.83 -5.10
CA LEU A 88 10.02 19.08 -4.68
C LEU A 88 9.10 20.00 -3.87
N ALA A 89 7.82 19.63 -3.71
CA ALA A 89 6.86 20.43 -2.93
C ALA A 89 7.33 20.65 -1.49
N ARG A 90 7.95 19.62 -0.89
CA ARG A 90 8.52 19.68 0.48
C ARG A 90 9.67 18.71 0.62
N ALA A 91 10.68 19.11 1.39
CA ALA A 91 11.86 18.28 1.67
C ALA A 91 11.61 17.18 2.74
N ASP A 92 10.54 17.29 3.51
CA ASP A 92 10.21 16.41 4.63
C ASP A 92 9.11 15.38 4.34
N LEU A 93 8.81 15.15 3.06
CA LEU A 93 7.90 14.08 2.63
C LEU A 93 8.51 12.70 2.89
N PRO A 94 7.70 11.67 3.23
CA PRO A 94 8.22 10.33 3.52
C PRO A 94 9.01 9.74 2.34
N ALA A 95 10.20 9.20 2.61
CA ALA A 95 11.10 8.64 1.60
C ALA A 95 10.84 7.14 1.30
N THR A 96 9.96 6.49 2.06
CA THR A 96 9.67 5.04 1.95
C THR A 96 8.20 4.78 1.73
N CYS A 97 7.89 3.66 1.04
CA CYS A 97 6.52 3.20 0.92
C CYS A 97 5.94 2.82 2.29
N GLN A 98 4.72 3.25 2.57
CA GLN A 98 4.07 2.96 3.84
C GLN A 98 2.55 3.03 3.75
N ILE A 99 1.87 2.21 4.57
CA ILE A 99 0.43 2.36 4.77
C ILE A 99 0.22 3.39 5.86
N VAL A 100 -0.72 4.30 5.61
CA VAL A 100 -0.98 5.45 6.49
C VAL A 100 -2.44 5.52 6.89
N GLN A 101 -2.65 6.04 8.08
CA GLN A 101 -3.99 6.40 8.52
C GLN A 101 -4.38 7.75 7.92
N ILE A 102 -5.48 7.78 7.19
CA ILE A 102 -6.06 9.04 6.70
C ILE A 102 -6.93 9.62 7.82
N THR A 103 -6.52 10.80 8.32
CA THR A 103 -7.30 11.51 9.33
C THR A 103 -8.61 12.04 8.73
N PRO A 104 -9.67 12.28 9.52
CA PRO A 104 -10.89 12.91 9.00
C PRO A 104 -10.61 14.24 8.29
N LEU A 105 -9.68 15.05 8.81
CA LEU A 105 -9.29 16.31 8.18
C LEU A 105 -8.66 16.07 6.80
N LEU A 106 -7.65 15.20 6.72
CA LEU A 106 -6.98 14.90 5.44
C LEU A 106 -7.96 14.32 4.41
N ARG A 107 -8.89 13.46 4.85
CA ARG A 107 -9.95 12.91 3.98
C ARG A 107 -10.79 14.04 3.34
N GLU A 108 -11.28 14.97 4.14
CA GLU A 108 -12.09 16.08 3.61
C GLU A 108 -11.25 17.02 2.72
N LEU A 109 -9.99 17.26 3.05
CA LEU A 109 -9.08 18.05 2.22
C LEU A 109 -8.82 17.38 0.86
N ILE A 110 -8.62 16.05 0.82
CA ILE A 110 -8.50 15.27 -0.42
C ILE A 110 -9.76 15.45 -1.28
N LEU A 111 -10.96 15.34 -0.69
CA LEU A 111 -12.21 15.50 -1.42
C LEU A 111 -12.41 16.94 -1.95
N VAL A 112 -12.08 17.94 -1.13
CA VAL A 112 -12.14 19.35 -1.54
C VAL A 112 -11.17 19.64 -2.67
N SER A 113 -9.96 19.06 -2.63
CA SER A 113 -8.93 19.31 -3.66
C SER A 113 -9.35 18.89 -5.06
N LEU A 114 -10.25 17.91 -5.20
CA LEU A 114 -10.78 17.46 -6.49
C LEU A 114 -11.58 18.54 -7.25
N ALA A 115 -12.09 19.53 -6.54
CA ALA A 115 -12.87 20.64 -7.12
C ALA A 115 -12.05 21.94 -7.22
N LEU A 116 -10.79 21.94 -6.78
CA LEU A 116 -9.95 23.13 -6.85
C LEU A 116 -9.45 23.38 -8.29
N PRO A 117 -9.27 24.66 -8.67
CA PRO A 117 -8.73 25.00 -9.98
C PRO A 117 -7.26 24.52 -10.14
N GLU A 118 -6.82 24.35 -11.37
CA GLU A 118 -5.43 23.96 -11.66
C GLU A 118 -4.41 25.04 -11.29
N SER A 119 -4.83 26.30 -11.25
CA SER A 119 -4.00 27.42 -10.82
C SER A 119 -4.73 28.25 -9.77
N TYR A 120 -3.99 28.82 -8.84
CA TYR A 120 -4.53 29.65 -7.76
C TYR A 120 -3.69 30.92 -7.58
N SER A 121 -4.28 31.94 -6.96
CA SER A 121 -3.57 33.16 -6.60
C SER A 121 -2.78 32.97 -5.29
N PRO A 122 -1.56 33.50 -5.19
CA PRO A 122 -0.82 33.52 -3.93
C PRO A 122 -1.63 34.13 -2.78
N GLY A 123 -1.57 33.53 -1.59
CA GLY A 123 -2.34 33.93 -0.42
C GLY A 123 -3.83 33.55 -0.46
N SER A 124 -4.27 32.82 -1.49
CA SER A 124 -5.65 32.39 -1.63
C SER A 124 -6.05 31.29 -0.64
N ARG A 125 -7.36 31.03 -0.53
CA ARG A 125 -7.88 29.87 0.20
C ARG A 125 -7.35 28.56 -0.39
N ASP A 126 -7.27 28.48 -1.71
CA ASP A 126 -6.90 27.25 -2.42
C ASP A 126 -5.43 26.87 -2.17
N GLU A 127 -4.52 27.85 -2.15
CA GLU A 127 -3.14 27.66 -1.72
C GLU A 127 -3.07 27.09 -0.29
N ARG A 128 -3.81 27.69 0.66
CA ARG A 128 -3.82 27.18 2.05
C ARG A 128 -4.37 25.77 2.17
N VAL A 129 -5.30 25.36 1.30
CA VAL A 129 -5.77 23.97 1.26
C VAL A 129 -4.65 23.03 0.81
N TYR A 130 -3.90 23.38 -0.24
CA TYR A 130 -2.77 22.57 -0.71
C TYR A 130 -1.65 22.47 0.36
N GLU A 131 -1.32 23.59 1.00
CA GLU A 131 -0.31 23.61 2.09
C GLU A 131 -0.76 22.74 3.27
N LEU A 132 -2.02 22.82 3.67
CA LEU A 132 -2.56 22.02 4.76
C LEU A 132 -2.59 20.52 4.41
N ILE A 133 -2.85 20.14 3.16
CA ILE A 133 -2.71 18.75 2.70
C ILE A 133 -1.28 18.27 2.88
N LEU A 134 -0.29 19.06 2.49
CA LEU A 134 1.13 18.70 2.63
C LEU A 134 1.54 18.58 4.12
N ASP A 135 1.01 19.43 4.99
CA ASP A 135 1.21 19.34 6.45
C ASP A 135 0.61 18.05 7.03
N GLU A 136 -0.61 17.70 6.64
CA GLU A 136 -1.28 16.47 7.08
C GLU A 136 -0.53 15.22 6.60
N ILE A 137 -0.02 15.21 5.35
CA ILE A 137 0.76 14.10 4.79
C ILE A 137 2.01 13.83 5.64
N ARG A 138 2.71 14.86 6.06
CA ARG A 138 3.90 14.74 6.92
C ARG A 138 3.57 14.09 8.27
N MET A 139 2.40 14.35 8.81
CA MET A 139 1.96 13.90 10.14
C MET A 139 1.19 12.58 10.14
N MET A 140 0.99 11.93 8.99
CA MET A 140 0.20 10.70 8.88
C MET A 140 0.78 9.57 9.75
N PRO A 141 -0.03 8.95 10.64
CA PRO A 141 0.40 7.77 11.36
C PRO A 141 0.62 6.58 10.42
N VAL A 142 1.78 5.93 10.55
CA VAL A 142 2.14 4.73 9.78
C VAL A 142 1.50 3.49 10.39
N LEU A 143 0.96 2.62 9.55
CA LEU A 143 0.27 1.39 9.96
C LEU A 143 1.04 0.15 9.47
N PRO A 144 1.05 -0.96 10.25
CA PRO A 144 1.84 -2.15 9.94
C PRO A 144 1.16 -3.08 8.91
N PHE A 145 0.52 -2.53 7.86
CA PHE A 145 -0.16 -3.29 6.81
C PHE A 145 0.76 -3.58 5.62
N HIS A 146 2.01 -3.87 5.91
CA HIS A 146 3.06 -4.21 4.97
C HIS A 146 3.57 -5.64 5.22
N LEU A 147 3.74 -6.39 4.15
CA LEU A 147 4.36 -7.70 4.16
C LEU A 147 5.69 -7.60 3.38
N PRO A 148 6.83 -7.57 4.08
CA PRO A 148 8.14 -7.46 3.42
C PRO A 148 8.43 -8.70 2.58
N GLU A 149 9.01 -8.50 1.40
CA GLU A 149 9.40 -9.57 0.48
C GLU A 149 10.88 -9.90 0.70
N PRO A 150 11.26 -11.18 0.84
CA PRO A 150 12.66 -11.57 0.94
C PRO A 150 13.38 -11.39 -0.40
N GLU A 151 14.70 -11.16 -0.35
CA GLU A 151 15.50 -10.94 -1.56
C GLU A 151 15.78 -12.27 -2.31
N SER A 152 15.94 -13.38 -1.59
CA SER A 152 16.26 -14.66 -2.22
C SER A 152 15.07 -15.24 -2.97
N GLU A 153 15.29 -15.74 -4.18
CA GLU A 153 14.27 -16.30 -5.06
C GLU A 153 13.52 -17.47 -4.42
N ALA A 154 14.24 -18.38 -3.78
CA ALA A 154 13.64 -19.52 -3.09
C ALA A 154 12.67 -19.10 -1.98
N LEU A 155 13.02 -18.08 -1.18
CA LEU A 155 12.13 -17.54 -0.15
C LEU A 155 10.98 -16.76 -0.75
N ARG A 156 11.16 -16.03 -1.85
CA ARG A 156 10.06 -15.36 -2.55
C ARG A 156 9.02 -16.35 -3.05
N HIS A 157 9.45 -17.46 -3.64
CA HIS A 157 8.55 -18.53 -4.08
C HIS A 157 7.78 -19.12 -2.90
N LEU A 158 8.46 -19.38 -1.78
CA LEU A 158 7.81 -19.84 -0.55
C LEU A 158 6.77 -18.81 -0.05
N CYS A 159 7.14 -17.54 0.02
CA CYS A 159 6.23 -16.45 0.42
C CYS A 159 5.00 -16.35 -0.48
N LEU A 160 5.19 -16.45 -1.79
CA LEU A 160 4.08 -16.46 -2.75
C LEU A 160 3.14 -17.64 -2.51
N HIS A 161 3.70 -18.83 -2.31
CA HIS A 161 2.92 -20.04 -2.05
C HIS A 161 2.12 -19.94 -0.74
N ILE A 162 2.73 -19.44 0.34
CA ILE A 162 2.03 -19.18 1.61
C ILE A 162 0.90 -18.16 1.44
N ARG A 163 1.13 -17.07 0.70
CA ARG A 163 0.08 -16.05 0.45
C ARG A 163 -1.11 -16.60 -0.33
N GLN A 164 -0.87 -17.49 -1.28
CA GLN A 164 -1.93 -18.13 -2.06
C GLN A 164 -2.74 -19.13 -1.23
N ASN A 165 -2.13 -19.71 -0.20
CA ASN A 165 -2.70 -20.77 0.65
C ASN A 165 -2.64 -20.39 2.13
N ALA A 166 -3.00 -19.14 2.47
CA ALA A 166 -2.81 -18.58 3.81
C ALA A 166 -3.57 -19.34 4.92
N GLY A 167 -4.66 -20.05 4.59
CA GLY A 167 -5.42 -20.87 5.51
C GLY A 167 -4.80 -22.22 5.85
N GLU A 168 -3.78 -22.66 5.12
CA GLU A 168 -3.12 -23.94 5.41
C GLU A 168 -2.18 -23.84 6.61
N SER A 169 -1.80 -25.02 7.15
CA SER A 169 -0.80 -25.09 8.22
C SER A 169 0.61 -24.90 7.65
N TRP A 170 1.29 -23.86 8.12
CA TRP A 170 2.64 -23.48 7.67
C TRP A 170 3.66 -23.62 8.80
N SER A 171 4.00 -24.86 9.16
CA SER A 171 5.07 -25.09 10.15
C SER A 171 6.44 -24.70 9.59
N SER A 172 7.35 -24.25 10.47
CA SER A 172 8.72 -23.93 10.07
C SER A 172 9.48 -25.14 9.49
N ALA A 173 9.16 -26.34 9.96
CA ALA A 173 9.75 -27.59 9.47
C ALA A 173 9.35 -27.87 8.01
N GLN A 174 8.05 -27.74 7.68
CA GLN A 174 7.55 -27.91 6.31
C GLN A 174 8.15 -26.86 5.37
N ALA A 175 8.11 -25.59 5.76
CA ALA A 175 8.65 -24.50 4.97
C ALA A 175 10.15 -24.64 4.71
N ALA A 176 10.92 -25.02 5.74
CA ALA A 176 12.36 -25.27 5.63
C ALA A 176 12.66 -26.41 4.65
N SER A 177 11.90 -27.51 4.73
CA SER A 177 12.02 -28.63 3.79
C SER A 177 11.75 -28.23 2.35
N MET A 178 10.73 -27.38 2.09
CA MET A 178 10.39 -26.90 0.74
C MET A 178 11.52 -26.11 0.08
N VAL A 179 12.31 -25.39 0.87
CA VAL A 179 13.44 -24.57 0.37
C VAL A 179 14.81 -25.20 0.60
N GLY A 180 14.87 -26.47 1.04
CA GLY A 180 16.12 -27.22 1.26
C GLY A 180 16.98 -26.64 2.39
N MET A 181 16.38 -26.08 3.43
CA MET A 181 17.07 -25.46 4.58
C MET A 181 16.71 -26.16 5.89
N SER A 182 17.53 -25.93 6.94
CA SER A 182 17.11 -26.22 8.32
C SER A 182 16.17 -25.10 8.83
N GLU A 183 15.32 -25.41 9.81
CA GLU A 183 14.43 -24.41 10.44
C GLU A 183 15.21 -23.21 11.00
N ARG A 184 16.38 -23.46 11.61
CA ARG A 184 17.26 -22.38 12.11
C ARG A 184 17.76 -21.49 10.97
N THR A 185 18.13 -22.07 9.83
CA THR A 185 18.58 -21.32 8.65
C THR A 185 17.44 -20.52 8.06
N LEU A 186 16.26 -21.13 7.92
CA LEU A 186 15.05 -20.44 7.44
C LEU A 186 14.74 -19.19 8.29
N ASN A 187 14.64 -19.35 9.62
CA ASN A 187 14.35 -18.23 10.51
C ASN A 187 15.41 -17.12 10.45
N ARG A 188 16.69 -17.49 10.39
CA ARG A 188 17.79 -16.53 10.25
C ARG A 188 17.66 -15.72 8.96
N HIS A 189 17.36 -16.37 7.84
CA HIS A 189 17.21 -15.70 6.54
C HIS A 189 15.97 -14.79 6.51
N PHE A 190 14.84 -15.24 7.06
CA PHE A 190 13.66 -14.39 7.21
C PHE A 190 13.99 -13.13 8.03
N GLN A 191 14.62 -13.30 9.20
CA GLN A 191 15.01 -12.17 10.06
C GLN A 191 15.96 -11.20 9.35
N GLN A 192 16.93 -11.71 8.61
CA GLN A 192 17.91 -10.88 7.89
C GLN A 192 17.32 -10.12 6.71
N GLN A 193 16.42 -10.77 5.93
CA GLN A 193 15.91 -10.21 4.67
C GLN A 193 14.59 -9.44 4.83
N THR A 194 13.80 -9.76 5.85
CA THR A 194 12.48 -9.16 6.05
C THR A 194 12.33 -8.40 7.37
N GLY A 195 13.28 -8.53 8.28
CA GLY A 195 13.16 -8.01 9.64
C GLY A 195 12.20 -8.78 10.55
N LEU A 196 11.60 -9.88 10.06
CA LEU A 196 10.63 -10.71 10.78
C LEU A 196 11.14 -12.15 10.92
N SER A 197 10.79 -12.84 12.01
CA SER A 197 10.89 -14.29 12.04
C SER A 197 9.90 -14.91 11.04
N TYR A 198 10.15 -16.15 10.61
CA TYR A 198 9.26 -16.88 9.71
C TYR A 198 7.81 -16.92 10.26
N GLY A 199 7.63 -17.25 11.56
CA GLY A 199 6.32 -17.32 12.18
C GLY A 199 5.59 -15.97 12.24
N GLU A 200 6.30 -14.88 12.48
CA GLU A 200 5.74 -13.52 12.45
C GLU A 200 5.32 -13.12 11.04
N TRP A 201 6.13 -13.48 10.04
CA TRP A 201 5.83 -13.23 8.65
C TRP A 201 4.54 -13.95 8.22
N VAL A 202 4.41 -15.26 8.53
CA VAL A 202 3.20 -16.05 8.24
C VAL A 202 1.96 -15.47 8.93
N ARG A 203 2.08 -15.11 10.22
CA ARG A 203 0.99 -14.48 10.97
C ARG A 203 0.56 -13.17 10.33
N ARG A 204 1.52 -12.35 9.91
CA ARG A 204 1.24 -11.08 9.24
C ARG A 204 0.57 -11.29 7.88
N ALA A 205 1.02 -12.28 7.09
CA ALA A 205 0.39 -12.65 5.83
C ALA A 205 -1.09 -13.04 6.01
N ARG A 206 -1.40 -13.85 7.04
CA ARG A 206 -2.78 -14.22 7.39
C ARG A 206 -3.62 -13.03 7.81
N LEU A 207 -3.08 -12.13 8.64
CA LEU A 207 -3.80 -10.92 9.06
C LEU A 207 -4.13 -10.00 7.87
N LEU A 208 -3.22 -9.84 6.92
CA LEU A 208 -3.47 -9.06 5.72
C LEU A 208 -4.51 -9.71 4.81
N GLU A 209 -4.49 -11.05 4.69
CA GLU A 209 -5.53 -11.79 3.97
C GLU A 209 -6.89 -11.69 4.69
N ALA A 210 -6.90 -11.73 6.03
CA ALA A 210 -8.12 -11.51 6.80
C ALA A 210 -8.75 -10.14 6.52
N LEU A 211 -7.94 -9.08 6.44
CA LEU A 211 -8.44 -7.74 6.08
C LEU A 211 -9.13 -7.72 4.71
N VAL A 212 -8.54 -8.41 3.73
CA VAL A 212 -9.14 -8.53 2.38
C VAL A 212 -10.49 -9.22 2.43
N ARG A 213 -10.58 -10.37 3.12
CA ARG A 213 -11.81 -11.15 3.22
C ARG A 213 -12.92 -10.44 4.00
N LEU A 214 -12.55 -9.75 5.09
CA LEU A 214 -13.49 -8.94 5.87
C LEU A 214 -14.05 -7.77 5.04
N ALA A 215 -13.21 -7.12 4.25
CA ALA A 215 -13.65 -6.04 3.37
C ALA A 215 -14.55 -6.54 2.20
N GLN A 216 -14.49 -7.84 1.88
CA GLN A 216 -15.42 -8.51 0.97
C GLN A 216 -16.77 -8.87 1.65
N GLY A 217 -16.93 -8.54 2.94
CA GLY A 217 -18.14 -8.83 3.69
C GLY A 217 -18.21 -10.26 4.25
N GLN A 218 -17.10 -11.00 4.25
CA GLN A 218 -17.09 -12.35 4.87
C GLN A 218 -17.25 -12.21 6.39
N PRO A 219 -18.03 -13.09 7.03
CA PRO A 219 -18.22 -13.05 8.47
C PRO A 219 -16.90 -13.27 9.24
N VAL A 220 -16.67 -12.51 10.30
CA VAL A 220 -15.44 -12.56 11.11
C VAL A 220 -15.13 -13.99 11.58
N LEU A 221 -16.16 -14.72 12.08
CA LEU A 221 -15.98 -16.09 12.54
C LEU A 221 -15.49 -17.03 11.44
N ARG A 222 -16.03 -16.89 10.22
CA ARG A 222 -15.59 -17.69 9.07
C ARG A 222 -14.16 -17.39 8.70
N VAL A 223 -13.81 -16.11 8.62
CA VAL A 223 -12.42 -15.68 8.30
C VAL A 223 -11.43 -16.20 9.34
N ALA A 224 -11.79 -16.14 10.64
CA ALA A 224 -10.96 -16.67 11.71
C ALA A 224 -10.77 -18.19 11.63
N LEU A 225 -11.82 -18.95 11.31
CA LEU A 225 -11.75 -20.41 11.15
C LEU A 225 -10.94 -20.81 9.91
N ASP A 226 -11.07 -20.07 8.82
CA ASP A 226 -10.38 -20.36 7.56
C ASP A 226 -8.88 -20.00 7.58
N LEU A 227 -8.47 -19.05 8.41
CA LEU A 227 -7.08 -18.56 8.45
C LEU A 227 -6.29 -18.98 9.70
N GLY A 228 -6.93 -19.49 10.74
CA GLY A 228 -6.30 -20.00 11.97
C GLY A 228 -5.95 -18.89 12.95
#